data_66856448e640f7d9f3d5f0d8656fe26c
#
_entry.id   66856448e640f7d9f3d5f0d8656fe26c
#
_cell.length_a   1.000
_cell.length_b   1.000
_cell.length_c   1.000
_cell.angle_alpha   90.00
_cell.angle_beta   90.00
_cell.angle_gamma   90.00
#
_symmetry.space_group_name_H-M   'P 1'
#
loop_
_entity.id
_entity.type
_entity.pdbx_description
1 polymer ?
#
loop_
_entity_poly.entity_id
_entity_poly.type
_entity_poly.pdbx_seq_one_letter_code
_entity_poly.pdbx_strand_id
1 'polypeptide(L)'
;TLDIDAGAQTEKGANQGVLINDTYPDGDTLSVDSIRTGQENKTGTSGTIGTALPGTYGDLTMNSDGSYIYQANNAKALNPGETATEYFTYTATDGESSVEAQIAITVTGKNDPPEVLYPVRDPNTTTGTPFIIRHKQIFDDPDTGIYDIAEYKIIDPEDGTEISLPDGLRLKQNKIHGSISTPGTYSITIRAIFIKSSLDIKRT
;
A
#
# COMPACT_ATOMS: atom_id res chain seq x y z
N THR A 1 9.38 -13.17 16.03
CA THR A 1 8.29 -12.48 15.30
C THR A 1 8.49 -10.99 15.39
N LEU A 2 8.30 -10.31 14.31
CA LEU A 2 8.28 -8.86 14.19
C LEU A 2 6.86 -8.43 13.80
N ASP A 3 6.30 -7.45 14.50
CA ASP A 3 5.01 -6.84 14.14
C ASP A 3 5.27 -5.42 13.65
N ILE A 4 4.72 -5.07 12.48
CA ILE A 4 4.94 -3.78 11.83
C ILE A 4 3.68 -3.33 11.08
N ASP A 5 3.46 -2.03 11.03
CA ASP A 5 2.38 -1.43 10.25
C ASP A 5 2.76 -1.28 8.77
N ALA A 6 1.78 -1.39 7.87
CA ALA A 6 1.94 -1.10 6.46
C ALA A 6 2.54 0.30 6.25
N GLY A 7 3.48 0.41 5.33
CA GLY A 7 4.23 1.63 5.03
C GLY A 7 5.34 1.99 6.04
N ALA A 8 5.44 1.29 7.18
CA ALA A 8 6.48 1.54 8.15
C ALA A 8 7.79 0.80 7.81
N GLN A 9 8.88 1.26 8.43
CA GLN A 9 10.19 0.61 8.40
C GLN A 9 10.62 0.27 9.82
N THR A 10 11.24 -0.88 9.99
CA THR A 10 11.92 -1.24 11.24
C THR A 10 13.35 -1.64 10.95
N GLU A 11 14.23 -1.29 11.88
CA GLU A 11 15.65 -1.67 11.86
C GLU A 11 16.00 -2.37 13.17
N LYS A 12 16.73 -3.47 13.09
CA LYS A 12 17.27 -4.21 14.20
C LYS A 12 18.78 -4.37 14.02
N GLY A 13 19.56 -3.73 14.89
CA GLY A 13 21.02 -3.94 14.93
C GLY A 13 21.37 -5.37 15.38
N ALA A 14 22.64 -5.76 15.25
CA ALA A 14 23.10 -7.10 15.58
C ALA A 14 22.74 -7.54 17.01
N ASN A 15 22.70 -6.63 17.96
CA ASN A 15 22.29 -6.88 19.37
C ASN A 15 20.77 -7.05 19.56
N GLN A 16 19.98 -6.96 18.51
CA GLN A 16 18.52 -7.20 18.44
C GLN A 16 18.15 -7.99 17.18
N GLY A 17 19.15 -8.43 16.44
CA GLY A 17 19.03 -9.13 15.17
C GLY A 17 18.63 -10.59 15.34
N VAL A 18 18.67 -11.32 14.25
CA VAL A 18 18.19 -12.72 14.20
C VAL A 18 19.11 -13.68 14.97
N LEU A 19 20.38 -13.37 15.16
CA LEU A 19 21.35 -14.24 15.82
C LEU A 19 21.44 -14.04 17.34
N ILE A 20 20.69 -13.08 17.93
CA ILE A 20 20.81 -12.74 19.37
C ILE A 20 20.47 -13.89 20.31
N ASN A 21 19.60 -14.77 19.92
CA ASN A 21 19.14 -15.94 20.69
C ASN A 21 19.74 -17.26 20.21
N ASP A 22 20.60 -17.20 19.20
CA ASP A 22 21.29 -18.37 18.68
C ASP A 22 22.58 -18.57 19.49
N THR A 23 22.84 -19.81 19.91
CA THR A 23 24.02 -20.17 20.67
C THR A 23 24.75 -21.31 19.98
N TYR A 24 26.08 -21.21 19.96
CA TYR A 24 26.92 -22.29 19.52
C TYR A 24 27.73 -22.85 20.73
N PRO A 25 27.70 -24.16 20.96
CA PRO A 25 28.29 -24.77 22.17
C PRO A 25 29.79 -24.50 22.34
N ASP A 26 30.51 -24.35 21.24
CA ASP A 26 31.98 -24.19 21.24
C ASP A 26 32.42 -22.73 21.31
N GLY A 27 31.45 -21.77 21.32
CA GLY A 27 31.70 -20.33 21.52
C GLY A 27 32.16 -19.58 20.28
N ASP A 28 32.01 -20.17 19.10
CA ASP A 28 32.37 -19.53 17.83
C ASP A 28 31.37 -18.43 17.46
N THR A 29 31.82 -17.52 16.61
CA THR A 29 30.99 -16.40 16.15
C THR A 29 30.07 -16.83 15.02
N LEU A 30 28.76 -16.71 15.25
CA LEU A 30 27.76 -16.97 14.23
C LEU A 30 27.67 -15.82 13.21
N SER A 31 27.39 -16.18 11.96
CA SER A 31 27.07 -15.24 10.89
C SER A 31 25.92 -15.74 10.04
N VAL A 32 25.22 -14.82 9.35
CA VAL A 32 24.21 -15.19 8.34
C VAL A 32 24.91 -15.30 6.99
N ASP A 33 24.80 -16.49 6.37
CA ASP A 33 25.41 -16.81 5.08
C ASP A 33 24.45 -16.59 3.91
N SER A 34 23.18 -16.93 4.09
CA SER A 34 22.19 -16.83 3.01
C SER A 34 20.81 -16.45 3.54
N ILE A 35 19.96 -15.96 2.61
CA ILE A 35 18.58 -15.59 2.87
C ILE A 35 17.70 -15.97 1.68
N ARG A 36 16.45 -16.32 1.95
CA ARG A 36 15.40 -16.53 0.95
C ARG A 36 14.02 -16.17 1.47
N THR A 37 13.07 -15.93 0.58
CA THR A 37 11.65 -15.81 0.96
C THR A 37 11.09 -17.17 1.37
N GLY A 38 9.97 -17.15 2.13
CA GLY A 38 9.21 -18.33 2.52
C GLY A 38 9.67 -18.96 3.83
N GLN A 39 8.93 -19.99 4.21
CA GLN A 39 9.15 -20.72 5.45
C GLN A 39 10.35 -21.66 5.33
N GLU A 40 10.93 -22.00 6.47
CA GLU A 40 11.88 -23.07 6.62
C GLU A 40 11.34 -24.38 5.99
N ASN A 41 12.22 -25.16 5.37
CA ASN A 41 11.87 -26.40 4.66
C ASN A 41 10.90 -26.22 3.46
N LYS A 42 10.75 -25.00 2.93
CA LYS A 42 10.01 -24.70 1.70
C LYS A 42 10.95 -24.05 0.68
N THR A 43 10.55 -24.09 -0.57
CA THR A 43 11.24 -23.34 -1.63
C THR A 43 10.88 -21.86 -1.55
N GLY A 44 11.81 -21.01 -1.95
CA GLY A 44 11.61 -19.56 -2.01
C GLY A 44 12.61 -18.89 -2.95
N THR A 45 12.45 -17.61 -3.15
CA THR A 45 13.39 -16.81 -3.93
C THR A 45 14.61 -16.47 -3.07
N SER A 46 15.80 -16.89 -3.53
CA SER A 46 17.05 -16.56 -2.84
C SER A 46 17.39 -15.09 -2.99
N GLY A 47 17.93 -14.51 -1.92
CA GLY A 47 18.44 -13.16 -1.85
C GLY A 47 19.95 -13.12 -1.64
N THR A 48 20.51 -11.91 -1.66
CA THR A 48 21.90 -11.63 -1.36
C THR A 48 21.98 -10.87 -0.03
N ILE A 49 22.87 -11.30 0.86
CA ILE A 49 23.13 -10.62 2.14
C ILE A 49 23.51 -9.15 1.88
N GLY A 50 22.96 -8.24 2.68
CA GLY A 50 23.13 -6.78 2.54
C GLY A 50 22.29 -6.14 1.42
N THR A 51 21.48 -6.92 0.70
CA THR A 51 20.63 -6.42 -0.39
C THR A 51 19.15 -6.67 -0.06
N ALA A 52 18.27 -5.73 -0.42
CA ALA A 52 16.84 -5.87 -0.21
C ALA A 52 16.29 -7.07 -1.01
N LEU A 53 15.66 -7.99 -0.31
CA LEU A 53 14.96 -9.15 -0.84
C LEU A 53 13.46 -8.87 -0.81
N PRO A 54 12.79 -8.72 -1.97
CA PRO A 54 11.36 -8.49 -2.02
C PRO A 54 10.57 -9.68 -1.49
N GLY A 55 9.68 -9.39 -0.52
CA GLY A 55 8.66 -10.31 -0.02
C GLY A 55 7.28 -10.02 -0.62
N THR A 56 6.24 -10.52 0.03
CA THR A 56 4.85 -10.29 -0.37
C THR A 56 4.35 -8.93 0.08
N TYR A 57 4.67 -8.54 1.31
CA TYR A 57 4.18 -7.32 1.94
C TYR A 57 5.27 -6.26 2.15
N GLY A 58 6.53 -6.63 1.96
CA GLY A 58 7.65 -5.71 2.12
C GLY A 58 8.99 -6.32 1.73
N ASP A 59 10.04 -5.51 1.86
CA ASP A 59 11.40 -5.88 1.51
C ASP A 59 12.23 -6.10 2.78
N LEU A 60 12.97 -7.21 2.85
CA LEU A 60 13.90 -7.51 3.94
C LEU A 60 15.35 -7.37 3.46
N THR A 61 16.13 -6.53 4.14
CA THR A 61 17.59 -6.49 4.00
C THR A 61 18.20 -7.09 5.26
N MET A 62 18.95 -8.16 5.12
CA MET A 62 19.63 -8.84 6.23
C MET A 62 21.14 -8.80 6.01
N ASN A 63 21.89 -8.50 7.07
CA ASN A 63 23.34 -8.45 7.05
C ASN A 63 23.95 -9.71 7.68
N SER A 64 25.23 -9.95 7.40
CA SER A 64 25.95 -11.13 7.90
C SER A 64 26.06 -11.19 9.42
N ASP A 65 25.98 -10.06 10.13
CA ASP A 65 25.97 -9.98 11.59
C ASP A 65 24.59 -10.25 12.22
N GLY A 66 23.59 -10.62 11.42
CA GLY A 66 22.22 -10.87 11.83
C GLY A 66 21.37 -9.61 12.02
N SER A 67 21.92 -8.43 11.82
CA SER A 67 21.13 -7.20 11.76
C SER A 67 20.25 -7.17 10.54
N TYR A 68 19.10 -6.48 10.62
CA TYR A 68 18.19 -6.39 9.48
C TYR A 68 17.35 -5.12 9.47
N ILE A 69 16.91 -4.77 8.27
CA ILE A 69 15.90 -3.74 8.01
C ILE A 69 14.75 -4.40 7.27
N TYR A 70 13.53 -4.17 7.74
CA TYR A 70 12.34 -4.54 7.00
C TYR A 70 11.50 -3.31 6.71
N GLN A 71 11.09 -3.15 5.45
CA GLN A 71 10.25 -2.06 4.97
C GLN A 71 8.92 -2.63 4.45
N ALA A 72 7.81 -2.34 5.13
CA ALA A 72 6.47 -2.81 4.74
C ALA A 72 5.89 -1.94 3.60
N ASN A 73 6.50 -1.96 2.42
CA ASN A 73 6.23 -1.06 1.29
C ASN A 73 5.26 -1.63 0.24
N ASN A 74 4.77 -2.86 0.42
CA ASN A 74 3.92 -3.56 -0.54
C ASN A 74 2.64 -4.14 0.12
N ALA A 75 2.11 -3.48 1.13
CA ALA A 75 0.99 -3.99 1.93
C ALA A 75 -0.37 -3.32 1.62
N LYS A 76 -0.49 -2.62 0.49
CA LYS A 76 -1.73 -1.93 0.05
C LYS A 76 -2.96 -2.85 -0.08
N ALA A 77 -2.75 -4.15 -0.27
CA ALA A 77 -3.84 -5.13 -0.37
C ALA A 77 -4.48 -5.48 0.99
N LEU A 78 -3.87 -5.05 2.10
CA LEU A 78 -4.37 -5.29 3.45
C LEU A 78 -5.26 -4.13 3.88
N ASN A 79 -6.52 -4.42 4.13
CA ASN A 79 -7.45 -3.43 4.69
C ASN A 79 -7.00 -2.95 6.08
N PRO A 80 -7.43 -1.76 6.54
CA PRO A 80 -7.08 -1.23 7.86
C PRO A 80 -7.39 -2.21 9.00
N GLY A 81 -6.35 -2.61 9.74
CA GLY A 81 -6.43 -3.56 10.83
C GLY A 81 -6.42 -5.03 10.41
N GLU A 82 -6.41 -5.33 9.13
CA GLU A 82 -6.15 -6.68 8.62
C GLU A 82 -4.67 -7.02 8.84
N THR A 83 -4.37 -8.25 9.19
CA THR A 83 -3.00 -8.72 9.41
C THR A 83 -2.65 -9.87 8.50
N ALA A 84 -1.43 -9.85 8.00
CA ALA A 84 -0.86 -10.98 7.27
C ALA A 84 0.57 -11.24 7.73
N THR A 85 0.99 -12.50 7.72
CA THR A 85 2.34 -12.88 8.12
C THR A 85 3.10 -13.42 6.92
N GLU A 86 4.29 -12.87 6.68
CA GLU A 86 5.24 -13.43 5.74
C GLU A 86 6.48 -13.96 6.47
N TYR A 87 7.23 -14.78 5.77
CA TYR A 87 8.37 -15.49 6.31
C TYR A 87 9.58 -15.31 5.42
N PHE A 88 10.74 -15.16 6.06
CA PHE A 88 12.03 -15.27 5.40
C PHE A 88 12.86 -16.30 6.15
N THR A 89 13.55 -17.13 5.42
CA THR A 89 14.47 -18.13 5.98
C THR A 89 15.90 -17.66 5.78
N TYR A 90 16.71 -17.76 6.80
CA TYR A 90 18.13 -17.47 6.76
C TYR A 90 18.94 -18.70 7.16
N THR A 91 20.17 -18.77 6.71
CA THR A 91 21.12 -19.81 7.12
C THR A 91 22.14 -19.17 8.05
N ALA A 92 22.18 -19.62 9.30
CA ALA A 92 23.24 -19.26 10.26
C ALA A 92 24.39 -20.27 10.14
N THR A 93 25.61 -19.78 10.23
CA THR A 93 26.85 -20.61 10.14
C THR A 93 27.92 -20.09 11.08
N ASP A 94 28.75 -21.00 11.57
CA ASP A 94 30.00 -20.78 12.30
C ASP A 94 31.24 -20.92 11.39
N GLY A 95 31.02 -21.23 10.09
CA GLY A 95 32.07 -21.48 9.10
C GLY A 95 32.36 -22.96 8.86
N GLU A 96 31.94 -23.88 9.75
CA GLU A 96 32.09 -25.34 9.63
C GLU A 96 30.74 -26.04 9.43
N SER A 97 29.73 -25.55 10.14
CA SER A 97 28.36 -26.08 10.13
C SER A 97 27.36 -24.97 9.84
N SER A 98 26.19 -25.35 9.37
CA SER A 98 25.10 -24.39 9.09
C SER A 98 23.74 -24.95 9.44
N VAL A 99 22.82 -24.05 9.83
CA VAL A 99 21.43 -24.38 10.15
C VAL A 99 20.50 -23.32 9.56
N GLU A 100 19.37 -23.77 9.04
CA GLU A 100 18.28 -22.85 8.62
C GLU A 100 17.44 -22.44 9.82
N ALA A 101 17.04 -21.19 9.85
CA ALA A 101 16.04 -20.66 10.74
C ALA A 101 15.18 -19.61 10.03
N GLN A 102 14.05 -19.24 10.62
CA GLN A 102 13.13 -18.28 9.97
C GLN A 102 12.80 -17.09 10.84
N ILE A 103 12.60 -15.96 10.19
CA ILE A 103 11.95 -14.79 10.76
C ILE A 103 10.51 -14.70 10.25
N ALA A 104 9.56 -14.52 11.16
CA ALA A 104 8.16 -14.28 10.84
C ALA A 104 7.87 -12.78 11.05
N ILE A 105 7.31 -12.13 10.04
CA ILE A 105 6.96 -10.71 10.05
C ILE A 105 5.47 -10.59 9.83
N THR A 106 4.75 -10.04 10.82
CA THR A 106 3.32 -9.76 10.75
C THR A 106 3.13 -8.31 10.35
N VAL A 107 2.51 -8.07 9.21
CA VAL A 107 2.19 -6.74 8.71
C VAL A 107 0.72 -6.45 8.98
N THR A 108 0.45 -5.29 9.57
CA THR A 108 -0.90 -4.78 9.82
C THR A 108 -1.24 -3.72 8.79
N GLY A 109 -2.33 -3.92 8.06
CA GLY A 109 -2.86 -2.98 7.08
C GLY A 109 -3.25 -1.64 7.71
N LYS A 110 -3.00 -0.57 7.00
CA LYS A 110 -3.43 0.80 7.31
C LYS A 110 -4.29 1.33 6.20
N ASN A 111 -5.05 2.37 6.50
CA ASN A 111 -5.81 3.10 5.49
C ASN A 111 -4.88 3.68 4.43
N ASP A 112 -5.07 3.27 3.21
CA ASP A 112 -4.44 3.84 2.03
C ASP A 112 -5.25 5.04 1.52
N PRO A 113 -4.59 6.06 0.95
CA PRO A 113 -5.33 7.15 0.35
C PRO A 113 -5.98 6.71 -0.97
N PRO A 114 -7.15 7.29 -1.32
CA PRO A 114 -7.78 7.05 -2.61
C PRO A 114 -6.86 7.44 -3.77
N GLU A 115 -6.92 6.70 -4.85
CA GLU A 115 -6.10 6.91 -6.04
C GLU A 115 -6.94 7.33 -7.25
N VAL A 116 -6.31 8.08 -8.17
CA VAL A 116 -6.88 8.38 -9.48
C VAL A 116 -6.40 7.32 -10.46
N LEU A 117 -7.29 6.41 -10.87
CA LEU A 117 -6.94 5.31 -11.77
C LEU A 117 -6.73 5.76 -13.21
N TYR A 118 -7.57 6.67 -13.68
CA TYR A 118 -7.52 7.12 -15.07
C TYR A 118 -7.69 8.64 -15.15
N PRO A 119 -6.89 9.35 -15.97
CA PRO A 119 -7.14 10.75 -16.23
C PRO A 119 -8.48 10.91 -16.96
N VAL A 120 -9.24 11.93 -16.56
CA VAL A 120 -10.44 12.33 -17.31
C VAL A 120 -10.02 12.73 -18.71
N ARG A 121 -10.60 12.10 -19.73
CA ARG A 121 -10.36 12.55 -21.11
C ARG A 121 -11.09 13.88 -21.29
N ASP A 122 -10.40 14.86 -21.83
CA ASP A 122 -10.99 16.15 -22.20
C ASP A 122 -12.04 15.94 -23.28
N PRO A 123 -13.32 16.17 -22.99
CA PRO A 123 -14.34 16.05 -24.01
C PRO A 123 -14.31 17.29 -24.92
N ASN A 124 -13.96 17.11 -26.18
CA ASN A 124 -14.24 18.11 -27.19
C ASN A 124 -15.70 17.99 -27.60
N THR A 125 -16.48 19.03 -27.37
CA THR A 125 -17.91 19.04 -27.75
C THR A 125 -18.27 20.34 -28.48
N THR A 126 -19.35 20.28 -29.27
CA THR A 126 -19.89 21.46 -29.92
C THR A 126 -20.86 22.18 -28.99
N THR A 127 -20.84 23.51 -29.00
CA THR A 127 -21.77 24.36 -28.25
C THR A 127 -23.22 23.91 -28.43
N GLY A 128 -23.95 23.76 -27.32
CA GLY A 128 -25.34 23.28 -27.32
C GLY A 128 -25.50 21.76 -27.42
N THR A 129 -24.43 21.01 -27.71
CA THR A 129 -24.50 19.55 -27.76
C THR A 129 -24.41 18.95 -26.36
N PRO A 130 -25.37 18.12 -25.94
CA PRO A 130 -25.29 17.43 -24.64
C PRO A 130 -24.11 16.45 -24.59
N PHE A 131 -23.40 16.43 -23.46
CA PHE A 131 -22.34 15.47 -23.19
C PHE A 131 -22.38 14.94 -21.76
N ILE A 132 -21.64 13.87 -21.50
CA ILE A 132 -21.56 13.22 -20.19
C ILE A 132 -20.11 12.86 -19.90
N ILE A 133 -19.62 13.31 -18.73
CA ILE A 133 -18.36 12.83 -18.14
C ILE A 133 -18.73 11.92 -16.97
N ARG A 134 -18.28 10.67 -17.00
CA ARG A 134 -18.47 9.71 -15.91
C ARG A 134 -17.20 9.66 -15.07
N HIS A 135 -17.28 9.95 -13.79
CA HIS A 135 -16.13 10.02 -12.89
C HIS A 135 -16.07 8.91 -11.83
N LYS A 136 -17.09 8.05 -11.72
CA LYS A 136 -17.05 6.92 -10.78
C LYS A 136 -15.91 5.92 -11.06
N GLN A 137 -15.45 5.82 -12.29
CA GLN A 137 -14.38 4.91 -12.70
C GLN A 137 -12.98 5.56 -12.64
N ILE A 138 -12.91 6.83 -12.22
CA ILE A 138 -11.67 7.60 -12.19
C ILE A 138 -10.96 7.44 -10.86
N PHE A 139 -11.74 7.29 -9.80
CA PHE A 139 -11.26 7.17 -8.42
C PHE A 139 -11.44 5.74 -7.93
N ASP A 140 -10.46 5.24 -7.23
CA ASP A 140 -10.51 3.98 -6.51
C ASP A 140 -9.91 4.13 -5.13
N ASP A 141 -10.32 3.26 -4.22
CA ASP A 141 -9.73 3.14 -2.90
C ASP A 141 -9.15 1.73 -2.79
N PRO A 142 -7.84 1.58 -2.50
CA PRO A 142 -7.23 0.26 -2.32
C PRO A 142 -7.88 -0.55 -1.20
N ASP A 143 -8.48 0.12 -0.22
CA ASP A 143 -9.16 -0.51 0.92
C ASP A 143 -10.56 -0.99 0.53
N THR A 144 -10.66 -2.24 0.12
CA THR A 144 -11.90 -2.81 -0.40
C THR A 144 -13.01 -2.93 0.65
N GLY A 145 -14.20 -2.39 0.32
CA GLY A 145 -15.43 -2.61 1.10
C GLY A 145 -15.54 -1.83 2.41
N ILE A 146 -14.57 -0.98 2.73
CA ILE A 146 -14.55 -0.19 3.97
C ILE A 146 -14.79 1.29 3.70
N TYR A 147 -14.40 1.76 2.52
CA TYR A 147 -14.56 3.15 2.12
C TYR A 147 -15.38 3.23 0.84
N ASP A 148 -16.42 4.05 0.91
CA ASP A 148 -17.24 4.39 -0.25
C ASP A 148 -17.09 5.87 -0.57
N ILE A 149 -17.21 6.22 -1.84
CA ILE A 149 -17.29 7.62 -2.23
C ILE A 149 -18.63 8.17 -1.76
N ALA A 150 -18.59 9.01 -0.72
CA ALA A 150 -19.77 9.65 -0.16
C ALA A 150 -20.30 10.74 -1.08
N GLU A 151 -19.40 11.53 -1.64
CA GLU A 151 -19.75 12.76 -2.34
C GLU A 151 -18.67 13.12 -3.37
N TYR A 152 -19.11 13.80 -4.43
CA TYR A 152 -18.23 14.48 -5.37
C TYR A 152 -18.50 15.97 -5.29
N LYS A 153 -17.43 16.77 -5.25
CA LYS A 153 -17.49 18.24 -5.26
C LYS A 153 -16.70 18.81 -6.41
N ILE A 154 -17.16 19.93 -6.93
CA ILE A 154 -16.39 20.72 -7.88
C ILE A 154 -15.65 21.78 -7.07
N ILE A 155 -14.35 21.85 -7.25
CA ILE A 155 -13.49 22.71 -6.42
C ILE A 155 -12.58 23.58 -7.28
N ASP A 156 -12.18 24.70 -6.72
CA ASP A 156 -11.04 25.48 -7.18
C ASP A 156 -9.76 24.69 -6.86
N PRO A 157 -8.88 24.42 -7.85
CA PRO A 157 -7.65 23.68 -7.61
C PRO A 157 -6.61 24.43 -6.77
N GLU A 158 -6.71 25.78 -6.67
CA GLU A 158 -5.74 26.60 -5.97
C GLU A 158 -5.98 26.61 -4.45
N ASP A 159 -7.23 26.78 -4.03
CA ASP A 159 -7.58 26.90 -2.61
C ASP A 159 -8.49 25.78 -2.09
N GLY A 160 -9.02 24.95 -3.00
CA GLY A 160 -9.87 23.80 -2.67
C GLY A 160 -11.29 24.19 -2.25
N THR A 161 -11.71 25.42 -2.44
CA THR A 161 -13.08 25.86 -2.16
C THR A 161 -14.06 25.26 -3.15
N GLU A 162 -15.31 25.03 -2.71
CA GLU A 162 -16.35 24.51 -3.60
C GLU A 162 -16.82 25.62 -4.56
N ILE A 163 -16.86 25.32 -5.85
CA ILE A 163 -17.29 26.25 -6.90
C ILE A 163 -18.42 25.67 -7.73
N SER A 164 -19.15 26.52 -8.40
CA SER A 164 -20.22 26.11 -9.31
C SER A 164 -19.66 25.62 -10.65
N LEU A 165 -20.34 24.65 -11.25
CA LEU A 165 -20.08 24.27 -12.62
C LEU A 165 -20.44 25.42 -13.59
N PRO A 166 -19.80 25.47 -14.77
CA PRO A 166 -20.23 26.35 -15.85
C PRO A 166 -21.70 26.21 -16.18
N ASP A 167 -22.35 27.30 -16.61
CA ASP A 167 -23.77 27.32 -16.96
C ASP A 167 -24.10 26.24 -18.00
N GLY A 168 -25.18 25.50 -17.71
CA GLY A 168 -25.64 24.40 -18.52
C GLY A 168 -25.11 23.04 -18.10
N LEU A 169 -24.12 22.96 -17.20
CA LEU A 169 -23.62 21.70 -16.63
C LEU A 169 -24.20 21.43 -15.25
N ARG A 170 -24.37 20.17 -14.92
CA ARG A 170 -24.85 19.70 -13.63
C ARG A 170 -24.03 18.48 -13.16
N LEU A 171 -23.66 18.49 -11.89
CA LEU A 171 -23.12 17.33 -11.19
C LEU A 171 -24.31 16.52 -10.65
N LYS A 172 -24.37 15.25 -10.98
CA LYS A 172 -25.38 14.32 -10.47
C LYS A 172 -24.73 12.98 -10.14
N GLN A 173 -24.67 12.63 -8.86
CA GLN A 173 -24.05 11.38 -8.40
C GLN A 173 -22.61 11.23 -8.95
N ASN A 174 -22.42 10.35 -9.93
CA ASN A 174 -21.13 9.96 -10.49
C ASN A 174 -20.87 10.51 -11.90
N LYS A 175 -21.54 11.59 -12.29
CA LYS A 175 -21.38 12.17 -13.63
C LYS A 175 -21.60 13.69 -13.64
N ILE A 176 -20.85 14.37 -14.51
CA ILE A 176 -21.16 15.72 -14.98
C ILE A 176 -21.85 15.56 -16.32
N HIS A 177 -22.97 16.23 -16.48
CA HIS A 177 -23.76 16.20 -17.71
C HIS A 177 -24.42 17.53 -18.02
N GLY A 178 -24.73 17.75 -19.26
CA GLY A 178 -25.40 18.95 -19.76
C GLY A 178 -24.85 19.40 -21.11
N SER A 179 -25.07 20.68 -21.44
CA SER A 179 -24.52 21.31 -22.62
C SER A 179 -24.08 22.72 -22.29
N ILE A 180 -22.97 23.17 -22.89
CA ILE A 180 -22.44 24.50 -22.72
C ILE A 180 -22.88 25.34 -23.90
N SER A 181 -23.47 26.52 -23.63
CA SER A 181 -23.96 27.43 -24.71
C SER A 181 -22.89 28.44 -25.13
N THR A 182 -21.91 28.73 -24.31
CA THR A 182 -20.82 29.69 -24.57
C THR A 182 -19.57 28.96 -25.04
N PRO A 183 -19.00 29.29 -26.20
CA PRO A 183 -17.72 28.69 -26.62
C PRO A 183 -16.59 29.07 -25.69
N GLY A 184 -15.68 28.11 -25.43
CA GLY A 184 -14.52 28.34 -24.56
C GLY A 184 -13.88 27.06 -24.07
N THR A 185 -12.76 27.18 -23.38
CA THR A 185 -12.11 26.11 -22.64
C THR A 185 -12.48 26.25 -21.16
N TYR A 186 -12.98 25.19 -20.56
CA TYR A 186 -13.41 25.16 -19.16
C TYR A 186 -12.58 24.14 -18.40
N SER A 187 -11.90 24.58 -17.34
CA SER A 187 -11.23 23.68 -16.39
C SER A 187 -12.20 23.30 -15.29
N ILE A 188 -12.33 22.01 -15.01
CA ILE A 188 -13.20 21.48 -13.95
C ILE A 188 -12.38 20.52 -13.09
N THR A 189 -12.22 20.84 -11.81
CA THR A 189 -11.56 19.97 -10.85
C THR A 189 -12.59 19.27 -9.99
N ILE A 190 -12.53 17.93 -9.94
CA ILE A 190 -13.44 17.09 -9.18
C ILE A 190 -12.69 16.55 -7.98
N ARG A 191 -13.23 16.75 -6.77
CA ARG A 191 -12.79 16.10 -5.54
C ARG A 191 -13.78 14.97 -5.19
N ALA A 192 -13.28 13.75 -5.02
CA ALA A 192 -14.03 12.66 -4.41
C ALA A 192 -13.80 12.71 -2.89
N ILE A 193 -14.87 12.57 -2.12
CA ILE A 193 -14.83 12.51 -0.66
C ILE A 193 -15.19 11.10 -0.27
N PHE A 194 -14.25 10.40 0.37
CA PHE A 194 -14.42 9.05 0.86
C PHE A 194 -14.83 9.10 2.33
N ILE A 195 -15.74 8.24 2.72
CA ILE A 195 -16.12 8.04 4.12
C ILE A 195 -15.95 6.58 4.49
N LYS A 196 -15.51 6.36 5.72
CA LYS A 196 -15.51 5.02 6.30
C LYS A 196 -16.96 4.55 6.43
N SER A 197 -17.33 3.47 5.76
CA SER A 197 -18.60 2.84 5.99
C SER A 197 -18.61 2.27 7.41
N SER A 198 -19.31 2.93 8.35
CA SER A 198 -19.58 2.34 9.65
C SER A 198 -20.61 1.22 9.44
N LEU A 199 -20.16 -0.01 9.41
CA LEU A 199 -21.03 -1.16 9.57
C LEU A 199 -21.46 -1.21 11.05
N ASP A 200 -22.44 -0.39 11.42
CA ASP A 200 -23.23 -0.59 12.62
C ASP A 200 -24.16 -1.80 12.39
N ILE A 201 -23.60 -2.99 12.57
CA ILE A 201 -24.43 -4.20 12.68
C ILE A 201 -25.09 -4.14 14.05
N LYS A 202 -26.25 -3.48 14.13
CA LYS A 202 -27.20 -3.71 15.23
C LYS A 202 -27.72 -5.13 15.06
N ARG A 203 -27.14 -6.06 15.80
CA ARG A 203 -27.78 -7.35 16.05
C ARG A 203 -28.97 -7.09 16.99
N THR A 204 -30.16 -7.19 16.46
CA THR A 204 -31.39 -7.43 17.25
C THR A 204 -31.48 -8.90 17.58
#